data_95365153a8416515ba6a48abda940d09
#
_entry.id   95365153a8416515ba6a48abda940d09
#
_cell.length_a   1.000
_cell.length_b   1.000
_cell.length_c   1.000
_cell.angle_alpha   90.00
_cell.angle_beta   90.00
_cell.angle_gamma   90.00
#
_symmetry.space_group_name_H-M   'P 1'
#
loop_
_entity.id
_entity.type
_entity.pdbx_description
1 polymer ?
#
loop_
_entity_poly.entity_id
_entity_poly.type
_entity_poly.pdbx_seq_one_letter_code
_entity_poly.pdbx_strand_id
1 'polypeptide(L)'
;MLNKLRNFTKTKLATVLIGIIIIPFVFWGMGGVFQGGNTNNIAKIKNVNISTEDFFDHIRSLGINEEIISKNIENNILTEILNDLLAKKFIELEIKKLGININDESLLLIIKNNKNFLDENKKFSRLKYEKFLLENNITASEFEKRLRKRELEKKLFSYYSSGLYIPEYLVNYFNLSKNRSIDV
;
A
#
# COMPACT_ATOMS: atom_id res chain seq x y z
N MET A 1 62.76 13.32 0.73
CA MET A 1 61.47 13.67 1.32
C MET A 1 60.53 12.49 1.47
N LEU A 2 60.42 11.57 0.53
CA LEU A 2 59.56 10.38 0.59
C LEU A 2 59.80 9.44 1.79
N ASN A 3 61.06 9.25 2.19
CA ASN A 3 61.38 8.38 3.35
C ASN A 3 60.91 8.95 4.71
N LYS A 4 60.81 10.28 4.85
CA LYS A 4 60.24 10.91 6.07
C LYS A 4 58.73 10.73 6.12
N LEU A 5 58.03 10.80 4.97
CA LEU A 5 56.59 10.55 4.88
C LEU A 5 56.27 9.08 5.19
N ARG A 6 57.09 8.14 4.65
CA ARG A 6 56.92 6.70 4.87
C ARG A 6 57.17 6.27 6.32
N ASN A 7 58.06 6.96 7.04
CA ASN A 7 58.27 6.72 8.46
C ASN A 7 57.17 7.34 9.33
N PHE A 8 56.60 8.48 8.92
CA PHE A 8 55.50 9.10 9.61
C PHE A 8 54.24 8.23 9.60
N THR A 9 53.92 7.59 8.46
CA THR A 9 52.76 6.68 8.36
C THR A 9 52.85 5.44 9.25
N LYS A 10 54.05 5.10 9.76
CA LYS A 10 54.27 3.99 10.69
C LYS A 10 54.21 4.40 12.18
N THR A 11 53.97 5.68 12.46
CA THR A 11 53.93 6.18 13.85
C THR A 11 52.52 6.08 14.42
N LYS A 12 52.43 5.87 15.75
CA LYS A 12 51.13 5.88 16.46
C LYS A 12 50.37 7.21 16.26
N LEU A 13 51.11 8.33 16.08
CA LEU A 13 50.56 9.64 15.76
C LEU A 13 49.82 9.68 14.42
N ALA A 14 50.38 9.02 13.39
CA ALA A 14 49.74 8.92 12.09
C ALA A 14 48.44 8.11 12.18
N THR A 15 48.41 7.03 12.96
CA THR A 15 47.19 6.23 13.17
C THR A 15 46.11 7.04 13.87
N VAL A 16 46.46 7.84 14.89
CA VAL A 16 45.51 8.74 15.55
C VAL A 16 44.99 9.83 14.62
N LEU A 17 45.89 10.43 13.81
CA LEU A 17 45.51 11.45 12.84
C LEU A 17 44.53 10.90 11.77
N ILE A 18 44.82 9.70 11.25
CA ILE A 18 43.96 8.97 10.31
C ILE A 18 42.60 8.68 10.96
N GLY A 19 42.59 8.23 12.21
CA GLY A 19 41.37 7.99 12.99
C GLY A 19 40.52 9.25 13.10
N ILE A 20 41.12 10.40 13.46
CA ILE A 20 40.42 11.69 13.58
C ILE A 20 39.86 12.14 12.24
N ILE A 21 40.49 11.82 11.13
CA ILE A 21 40.00 12.15 9.78
C ILE A 21 38.87 11.18 9.36
N ILE A 22 39.01 9.88 9.65
CA ILE A 22 38.04 8.86 9.24
C ILE A 22 36.72 8.99 10.04
N ILE A 23 36.81 9.28 11.34
CA ILE A 23 35.63 9.37 12.21
C ILE A 23 34.59 10.32 11.67
N PRO A 24 34.86 11.60 11.31
CA PRO A 24 33.86 12.47 10.70
C PRO A 24 33.31 11.93 9.38
N PHE A 25 34.15 11.30 8.55
CA PHE A 25 33.70 10.72 7.27
C PHE A 25 32.77 9.52 7.46
N VAL A 26 33.06 8.68 8.45
CA VAL A 26 32.17 7.56 8.82
C VAL A 26 30.84 8.11 9.37
N PHE A 27 30.90 9.10 10.28
CA PHE A 27 29.69 9.71 10.82
C PHE A 27 28.95 10.59 9.81
N TRP A 28 29.63 11.30 8.94
CA TRP A 28 29.02 12.14 7.92
C TRP A 28 28.56 11.33 6.70
N GLY A 29 29.34 10.34 6.27
CA GLY A 29 28.98 9.44 5.17
C GLY A 29 27.88 8.45 5.55
N MET A 30 27.80 8.03 6.82
CA MET A 30 26.72 7.15 7.32
C MET A 30 25.51 7.92 7.82
N GLY A 31 25.59 9.23 8.06
CA GLY A 31 24.47 10.04 8.51
C GLY A 31 23.32 10.08 7.50
N GLY A 32 23.61 9.99 6.21
CA GLY A 32 22.59 9.85 5.16
C GLY A 32 21.97 8.45 5.06
N VAL A 33 22.68 7.42 5.54
CA VAL A 33 22.20 6.03 5.53
C VAL A 33 21.33 5.74 6.76
N PHE A 34 21.60 6.39 7.89
CA PHE A 34 20.84 6.22 9.14
C PHE A 34 19.75 7.28 9.36
N GLN A 35 19.91 8.47 8.83
CA GLN A 35 18.80 9.41 8.69
C GLN A 35 18.10 9.06 7.39
N GLY A 36 17.14 8.12 7.43
CA GLY A 36 16.26 7.70 6.34
C GLY A 36 15.97 8.78 5.31
N GLY A 37 17.03 9.24 4.64
CA GLY A 37 16.91 10.13 3.50
C GLY A 37 16.30 9.31 2.39
N ASN A 38 15.07 9.54 2.14
CA ASN A 38 14.22 9.50 0.95
C ASN A 38 14.70 8.75 -0.31
N THR A 39 15.75 7.91 -0.22
CA THR A 39 16.33 7.18 -1.35
C THR A 39 15.47 5.99 -1.79
N ASN A 40 14.45 5.62 -1.00
CA ASN A 40 13.59 4.49 -1.27
C ASN A 40 12.14 4.89 -1.58
N ASN A 41 11.90 6.17 -1.90
CA ASN A 41 10.58 6.65 -2.25
C ASN A 41 10.42 6.71 -3.76
N ILE A 42 9.45 5.98 -4.27
CA ILE A 42 9.10 5.95 -5.70
C ILE A 42 8.08 7.02 -6.07
N ALA A 43 7.28 7.47 -5.09
CA ALA A 43 6.27 8.51 -5.29
C ALA A 43 5.97 9.26 -3.98
N LYS A 44 5.33 10.42 -4.11
CA LYS A 44 4.86 11.22 -2.97
C LYS A 44 3.47 11.76 -3.25
N ILE A 45 2.54 11.55 -2.30
CA ILE A 45 1.20 12.12 -2.34
C ILE A 45 1.07 13.08 -1.16
N LYS A 46 0.99 14.40 -1.44
CA LYS A 46 1.00 15.43 -0.39
C LYS A 46 2.22 15.24 0.55
N ASN A 47 1.97 14.84 1.79
CA ASN A 47 3.00 14.61 2.81
C ASN A 47 3.30 13.12 3.07
N VAL A 48 2.71 12.22 2.28
CA VAL A 48 2.91 10.78 2.41
C VAL A 48 3.85 10.30 1.31
N ASN A 49 4.94 9.69 1.72
CA ASN A 49 5.88 9.04 0.84
C ASN A 49 5.41 7.61 0.58
N ILE A 50 5.59 7.15 -0.65
CA ILE A 50 5.35 5.77 -1.05
C ILE A 50 6.70 5.15 -1.33
N SER A 51 7.05 4.17 -0.52
CA SER A 51 8.33 3.48 -0.61
C SER A 51 8.30 2.38 -1.68
N THR A 52 9.48 1.92 -2.06
CA THR A 52 9.64 0.73 -2.89
C THR A 52 9.03 -0.50 -2.21
N GLU A 53 9.11 -0.60 -0.88
CA GLU A 53 8.52 -1.67 -0.10
C GLU A 53 6.98 -1.66 -0.21
N ASP A 54 6.33 -0.49 -0.05
CA ASP A 54 4.88 -0.35 -0.26
C ASP A 54 4.46 -0.86 -1.65
N PHE A 55 5.28 -0.60 -2.67
CA PHE A 55 5.00 -1.02 -4.03
C PHE A 55 5.11 -2.54 -4.21
N PHE A 56 6.17 -3.15 -3.68
CA PHE A 56 6.32 -4.61 -3.72
C PHE A 56 5.26 -5.32 -2.90
N ASP A 57 4.89 -4.79 -1.74
CA ASP A 57 3.78 -5.32 -0.94
C ASP A 57 2.46 -5.24 -1.71
N HIS A 58 2.27 -4.16 -2.44
CA HIS A 58 1.10 -4.00 -3.28
C HIS A 58 1.06 -5.04 -4.41
N ILE A 59 2.17 -5.24 -5.13
CA ILE A 59 2.29 -6.30 -6.17
C ILE A 59 1.94 -7.66 -5.56
N ARG A 60 2.51 -8.00 -4.39
CA ARG A 60 2.20 -9.26 -3.69
C ARG A 60 0.72 -9.39 -3.35
N SER A 61 0.10 -8.29 -2.92
CA SER A 61 -1.32 -8.28 -2.56
C SER A 61 -2.27 -8.48 -3.74
N LEU A 62 -1.81 -8.16 -4.96
CA LEU A 62 -2.55 -8.39 -6.21
C LEU A 62 -2.43 -9.84 -6.70
N GLY A 63 -1.54 -10.65 -6.11
CA GLY A 63 -1.28 -12.03 -6.56
C GLY A 63 -0.60 -12.11 -7.93
N ILE A 64 -0.01 -11.01 -8.40
CA ILE A 64 0.70 -10.96 -9.69
C ILE A 64 2.07 -11.61 -9.50
N ASN A 65 2.37 -12.64 -10.30
CA ASN A 65 3.67 -13.29 -10.28
C ASN A 65 4.68 -12.59 -11.21
N GLU A 66 5.97 -12.91 -11.01
CA GLU A 66 7.06 -12.31 -11.78
C GLU A 66 6.95 -12.58 -13.30
N GLU A 67 6.37 -13.71 -13.67
CA GLU A 67 6.19 -14.08 -15.07
C GLU A 67 5.18 -13.16 -15.78
N ILE A 68 4.08 -12.81 -15.11
CA ILE A 68 3.10 -11.86 -15.64
C ILE A 68 3.74 -10.47 -15.78
N ILE A 69 4.54 -10.04 -14.80
CA ILE A 69 5.23 -8.76 -14.85
C ILE A 69 6.21 -8.73 -16.03
N SER A 70 7.05 -9.76 -16.17
CA SER A 70 8.06 -9.82 -17.23
C SER A 70 7.47 -9.82 -18.62
N LYS A 71 6.37 -10.56 -18.84
CA LYS A 71 5.65 -10.60 -20.11
C LYS A 71 4.97 -9.27 -20.50
N ASN A 72 4.63 -8.45 -19.52
CA ASN A 72 3.89 -7.22 -19.73
C ASN A 72 4.70 -5.95 -19.39
N ILE A 73 6.01 -6.07 -19.24
CA ILE A 73 6.87 -4.94 -18.88
C ILE A 73 6.86 -3.83 -19.96
N GLU A 74 6.77 -4.22 -21.23
CA GLU A 74 6.64 -3.30 -22.37
C GLU A 74 5.26 -2.65 -22.43
N ASN A 75 4.25 -3.24 -21.82
CA ASN A 75 2.88 -2.74 -21.73
C ASN A 75 2.64 -1.80 -20.55
N ASN A 76 3.71 -1.27 -19.93
CA ASN A 76 3.65 -0.34 -18.79
C ASN A 76 2.93 -0.88 -17.52
N ILE A 77 2.88 -2.20 -17.33
CA ILE A 77 2.20 -2.82 -16.18
C ILE A 77 2.67 -2.26 -14.83
N LEU A 78 3.97 -1.96 -14.68
CA LEU A 78 4.50 -1.38 -13.44
C LEU A 78 3.92 0.01 -13.18
N THR A 79 3.71 0.80 -14.22
CA THR A 79 3.07 2.12 -14.13
C THR A 79 1.60 1.99 -13.74
N GLU A 80 0.89 1.01 -14.27
CA GLU A 80 -0.51 0.75 -13.92
C GLU A 80 -0.64 0.31 -12.45
N ILE A 81 0.21 -0.60 -11.98
CA ILE A 81 0.25 -1.04 -10.59
C ILE A 81 0.60 0.13 -9.66
N LEU A 82 1.56 0.97 -10.05
CA LEU A 82 1.89 2.16 -9.27
C LEU A 82 0.71 3.13 -9.18
N ASN A 83 0.02 3.38 -10.29
CA ASN A 83 -1.15 4.25 -10.31
C ASN A 83 -2.29 3.68 -9.44
N ASP A 84 -2.51 2.36 -9.43
CA ASP A 84 -3.48 1.72 -8.54
C ASP A 84 -3.09 1.91 -7.06
N LEU A 85 -1.80 1.72 -6.72
CA LEU A 85 -1.30 1.99 -5.38
C LEU A 85 -1.49 3.47 -4.97
N LEU A 86 -1.17 4.40 -5.88
CA LEU A 86 -1.36 5.84 -5.67
C LEU A 86 -2.83 6.17 -5.42
N ALA A 87 -3.74 5.63 -6.24
CA ALA A 87 -5.18 5.82 -6.08
C ALA A 87 -5.68 5.29 -4.73
N LYS A 88 -5.26 4.09 -4.33
CA LYS A 88 -5.60 3.50 -3.03
C LYS A 88 -5.10 4.37 -1.86
N LYS A 89 -3.86 4.82 -1.92
CA LYS A 89 -3.30 5.71 -0.88
C LYS A 89 -4.01 7.06 -0.84
N PHE A 90 -4.37 7.61 -1.99
CA PHE A 90 -5.16 8.86 -2.04
C PHE A 90 -6.54 8.69 -1.38
N ILE A 91 -7.25 7.61 -1.67
CA ILE A 91 -8.54 7.27 -1.06
C ILE A 91 -8.40 7.15 0.46
N GLU A 92 -7.39 6.43 0.96
CA GLU A 92 -7.10 6.30 2.38
C GLU A 92 -6.85 7.65 3.07
N LEU A 93 -6.12 8.55 2.41
CA LEU A 93 -5.86 9.90 2.91
C LEU A 93 -7.12 10.76 2.96
N GLU A 94 -7.98 10.69 1.94
CA GLU A 94 -9.23 11.44 1.93
C GLU A 94 -10.23 10.91 2.97
N ILE A 95 -10.33 9.59 3.16
CA ILE A 95 -11.12 8.98 4.24
C ILE A 95 -10.67 9.52 5.59
N LYS A 96 -9.34 9.51 5.84
CA LYS A 96 -8.75 10.04 7.08
C LYS A 96 -9.00 11.53 7.25
N LYS A 97 -8.81 12.32 6.20
CA LYS A 97 -9.01 13.77 6.20
C LYS A 97 -10.45 14.16 6.53
N LEU A 98 -11.42 13.44 5.97
CA LEU A 98 -12.85 13.67 6.18
C LEU A 98 -13.37 13.05 7.50
N GLY A 99 -12.53 12.34 8.25
CA GLY A 99 -12.93 11.68 9.50
C GLY A 99 -13.96 10.58 9.29
N ILE A 100 -14.04 10.00 8.07
CA ILE A 100 -15.01 8.94 7.77
C ILE A 100 -14.61 7.70 8.56
N ASN A 101 -15.53 7.19 9.37
CA ASN A 101 -15.31 6.03 10.22
C ASN A 101 -16.50 5.04 10.15
N ILE A 102 -16.22 3.79 10.52
CA ILE A 102 -17.21 2.72 10.73
C ILE A 102 -16.88 2.08 12.06
N ASN A 103 -17.79 2.20 13.02
CA ASN A 103 -17.66 1.53 14.31
C ASN A 103 -17.92 0.03 14.18
N ASP A 104 -17.54 -0.74 15.20
CA ASP A 104 -17.66 -2.20 15.20
C ASP A 104 -19.11 -2.66 15.16
N GLU A 105 -20.03 -1.92 15.79
CA GLU A 105 -21.45 -2.21 15.76
C GLU A 105 -22.03 -2.13 14.35
N SER A 106 -21.69 -1.07 13.61
CA SER A 106 -22.09 -0.92 12.20
C SER A 106 -21.53 -2.02 11.32
N LEU A 107 -20.25 -2.39 11.53
CA LEU A 107 -19.62 -3.48 10.80
C LEU A 107 -20.32 -4.82 11.08
N LEU A 108 -20.62 -5.08 12.33
CA LEU A 108 -21.36 -6.28 12.76
C LEU A 108 -22.75 -6.35 12.12
N LEU A 109 -23.47 -5.22 12.06
CA LEU A 109 -24.75 -5.15 11.38
C LEU A 109 -24.64 -5.45 9.88
N ILE A 110 -23.61 -4.95 9.21
CA ILE A 110 -23.36 -5.23 7.80
C ILE A 110 -23.11 -6.73 7.59
N ILE A 111 -22.32 -7.37 8.47
CA ILE A 111 -22.06 -8.81 8.40
C ILE A 111 -23.34 -9.59 8.64
N LYS A 112 -24.10 -9.25 9.68
CA LYS A 112 -25.34 -9.95 10.04
C LYS A 112 -26.43 -9.83 8.98
N ASN A 113 -26.45 -8.75 8.23
CA ASN A 113 -27.44 -8.52 7.16
C ASN A 113 -26.95 -8.98 5.78
N ASN A 114 -25.75 -9.55 5.68
CA ASN A 114 -25.25 -10.07 4.42
C ASN A 114 -26.02 -11.32 4.00
N LYS A 115 -26.66 -11.27 2.83
CA LYS A 115 -27.51 -12.35 2.30
C LYS A 115 -26.83 -13.73 2.28
N ASN A 116 -25.52 -13.75 2.07
CA ASN A 116 -24.73 -14.99 2.04
C ASN A 116 -24.62 -15.68 3.41
N PHE A 117 -24.87 -14.94 4.48
CA PHE A 117 -24.74 -15.44 5.85
C PHE A 117 -26.10 -15.61 6.54
N LEU A 118 -27.22 -15.45 5.80
CA LEU A 118 -28.55 -15.67 6.35
C LEU A 118 -29.00 -17.13 6.16
N ASP A 119 -29.75 -17.63 7.15
CA ASP A 119 -30.47 -18.90 7.06
C ASP A 119 -31.79 -18.77 6.27
N GLU A 120 -32.55 -19.85 6.21
CA GLU A 120 -33.86 -19.89 5.53
C GLU A 120 -34.88 -18.93 6.17
N ASN A 121 -34.72 -18.64 7.46
CA ASN A 121 -35.55 -17.71 8.21
C ASN A 121 -35.06 -16.27 8.15
N LYS A 122 -34.10 -15.96 7.25
CA LYS A 122 -33.45 -14.64 7.10
C LYS A 122 -32.73 -14.16 8.37
N LYS A 123 -32.31 -15.08 9.23
CA LYS A 123 -31.50 -14.79 10.40
C LYS A 123 -30.04 -15.10 10.13
N PHE A 124 -29.14 -14.37 10.78
CA PHE A 124 -27.71 -14.62 10.67
C PHE A 124 -27.34 -16.02 11.12
N SER A 125 -26.68 -16.77 10.25
CA SER A 125 -26.15 -18.09 10.51
C SER A 125 -24.65 -18.04 10.68
N ARG A 126 -24.20 -18.26 11.91
CA ARG A 126 -22.77 -18.34 12.23
C ARG A 126 -22.09 -19.47 11.46
N LEU A 127 -22.77 -20.60 11.26
CA LEU A 127 -22.25 -21.72 10.48
C LEU A 127 -21.95 -21.34 9.03
N LYS A 128 -22.86 -20.58 8.37
CA LYS A 128 -22.63 -20.11 7.01
C LYS A 128 -21.47 -19.14 6.94
N TYR A 129 -21.33 -18.26 7.94
CA TYR A 129 -20.21 -17.32 8.01
C TYR A 129 -18.87 -18.04 8.20
N GLU A 130 -18.79 -18.98 9.16
CA GLU A 130 -17.58 -19.77 9.38
C GLU A 130 -17.20 -20.63 8.16
N LYS A 131 -18.21 -21.25 7.53
CA LYS A 131 -18.01 -22.00 6.28
C LYS A 131 -17.43 -21.12 5.18
N PHE A 132 -17.98 -19.93 4.99
CA PHE A 132 -17.47 -18.95 4.01
C PHE A 132 -15.99 -18.60 4.30
N LEU A 133 -15.61 -18.37 5.53
CA LEU A 133 -14.22 -18.05 5.91
C LEU A 133 -13.28 -19.21 5.58
N LEU A 134 -13.69 -20.46 5.87
CA LEU A 134 -12.92 -21.66 5.58
C LEU A 134 -12.76 -21.88 4.08
N GLU A 135 -13.84 -21.79 3.32
CA GLU A 135 -13.82 -21.96 1.86
C GLU A 135 -12.94 -20.93 1.15
N ASN A 136 -12.83 -19.72 1.70
CA ASN A 136 -11.98 -18.67 1.15
C ASN A 136 -10.58 -18.61 1.78
N ASN A 137 -10.28 -19.54 2.71
CA ASN A 137 -9.00 -19.59 3.45
C ASN A 137 -8.60 -18.24 4.04
N ILE A 138 -9.56 -17.56 4.67
CA ILE A 138 -9.37 -16.26 5.33
C ILE A 138 -9.84 -16.31 6.78
N THR A 139 -9.21 -15.51 7.63
CA THR A 139 -9.64 -15.34 9.02
C THR A 139 -10.78 -14.33 9.13
N ALA A 140 -11.55 -14.39 10.23
CA ALA A 140 -12.59 -13.40 10.53
C ALA A 140 -12.01 -11.98 10.56
N SER A 141 -10.86 -11.80 11.20
CA SER A 141 -10.17 -10.50 11.30
C SER A 141 -9.80 -9.93 9.91
N GLU A 142 -9.28 -10.77 9.01
CA GLU A 142 -8.96 -10.33 7.65
C GLU A 142 -10.21 -9.98 6.84
N PHE A 143 -11.26 -10.78 6.96
CA PHE A 143 -12.54 -10.50 6.33
C PHE A 143 -13.13 -9.17 6.82
N GLU A 144 -13.19 -8.96 8.13
CA GLU A 144 -13.68 -7.73 8.74
C GLU A 144 -12.86 -6.50 8.34
N LYS A 145 -11.52 -6.63 8.28
CA LYS A 145 -10.63 -5.56 7.82
C LYS A 145 -10.89 -5.19 6.35
N ARG A 146 -11.03 -6.20 5.47
CA ARG A 146 -11.35 -5.98 4.05
C ARG A 146 -12.74 -5.38 3.88
N LEU A 147 -13.73 -5.85 4.63
CA LEU A 147 -15.08 -5.33 4.62
C LEU A 147 -15.12 -3.88 5.09
N ARG A 148 -14.45 -3.56 6.21
CA ARG A 148 -14.35 -2.19 6.73
C ARG A 148 -13.74 -1.24 5.69
N LYS A 149 -12.64 -1.64 5.05
CA LYS A 149 -12.01 -0.84 4.00
C LYS A 149 -12.99 -0.55 2.86
N ARG A 150 -13.64 -1.57 2.33
CA ARG A 150 -14.64 -1.43 1.26
C ARG A 150 -15.81 -0.51 1.64
N GLU A 151 -16.33 -0.63 2.84
CA GLU A 151 -17.45 0.20 3.30
C GLU A 151 -17.02 1.66 3.56
N LEU A 152 -15.77 1.89 3.99
CA LEU A 152 -15.19 3.24 4.10
C LEU A 152 -15.05 3.89 2.72
N GLU A 153 -14.54 3.16 1.74
CA GLU A 153 -14.46 3.61 0.34
C GLU A 153 -15.84 3.94 -0.21
N LYS A 154 -16.83 3.06 0.01
CA LYS A 154 -18.22 3.29 -0.39
C LYS A 154 -18.82 4.54 0.27
N LYS A 155 -18.58 4.77 1.55
CA LYS A 155 -19.01 5.99 2.24
C LYS A 155 -18.35 7.24 1.65
N LEU A 156 -17.05 7.19 1.35
CA LEU A 156 -16.33 8.28 0.70
C LEU A 156 -16.98 8.62 -0.66
N PHE A 157 -17.17 7.63 -1.52
CA PHE A 157 -17.80 7.84 -2.83
C PHE A 157 -19.24 8.34 -2.70
N SER A 158 -20.01 7.81 -1.74
CA SER A 158 -21.35 8.30 -1.45
C SER A 158 -21.36 9.77 -1.01
N TYR A 159 -20.39 10.16 -0.17
CA TYR A 159 -20.21 11.54 0.26
C TYR A 159 -19.98 12.49 -0.91
N TYR A 160 -19.10 12.14 -1.84
CA TYR A 160 -18.85 12.95 -3.02
C TYR A 160 -19.99 12.91 -4.05
N SER A 161 -20.70 11.80 -4.17
CA SER A 161 -21.79 11.64 -5.13
C SER A 161 -23.13 12.22 -4.67
N SER A 162 -23.31 12.46 -3.37
CA SER A 162 -24.58 12.94 -2.79
C SER A 162 -24.96 14.36 -3.19
N GLY A 163 -24.20 15.03 -4.02
CA GLY A 163 -24.50 16.34 -4.60
C GLY A 163 -24.10 16.48 -6.06
N LEU A 164 -23.59 15.41 -6.67
CA LEU A 164 -23.11 15.42 -8.04
C LEU A 164 -24.09 14.66 -8.96
N TYR A 165 -24.68 15.38 -9.91
CA TYR A 165 -25.26 14.75 -11.09
C TYR A 165 -24.10 14.11 -11.87
N ILE A 166 -24.04 12.79 -11.86
CA ILE A 166 -23.03 12.06 -12.66
C ILE A 166 -23.54 12.04 -14.10
N PRO A 167 -22.89 12.72 -15.05
CA PRO A 167 -23.30 12.68 -16.44
C PRO A 167 -23.30 11.24 -16.97
N GLU A 168 -24.30 10.89 -17.78
CA GLU A 168 -24.45 9.53 -18.32
C GLU A 168 -23.22 9.00 -19.04
N TYR A 169 -22.42 9.85 -19.67
CA TYR A 169 -21.18 9.44 -20.34
C TYR A 169 -20.14 8.86 -19.36
N LEU A 170 -20.07 9.37 -18.12
CA LEU A 170 -19.18 8.81 -17.09
C LEU A 170 -19.70 7.47 -16.59
N VAL A 171 -21.00 7.30 -16.41
CA VAL A 171 -21.62 6.03 -16.05
C VAL A 171 -21.30 4.99 -17.13
N ASN A 172 -21.44 5.36 -18.40
CA ASN A 172 -21.12 4.49 -19.52
C ASN A 172 -19.62 4.16 -19.61
N TYR A 173 -18.75 5.12 -19.36
CA TYR A 173 -17.29 4.90 -19.32
C TYR A 173 -16.90 3.88 -18.25
N PHE A 174 -17.43 4.00 -17.03
CA PHE A 174 -17.17 3.05 -15.95
C PHE A 174 -17.76 1.66 -16.23
N ASN A 175 -18.94 1.58 -16.85
CA ASN A 175 -19.54 0.32 -17.25
C ASN A 175 -18.75 -0.37 -18.37
N LEU A 176 -18.21 0.37 -19.33
CA LEU A 176 -17.38 -0.16 -20.40
C LEU A 176 -16.02 -0.64 -19.87
N SER A 177 -15.44 0.06 -18.88
CA SER A 177 -14.18 -0.36 -18.24
C SER A 177 -14.37 -1.62 -17.38
N LYS A 178 -15.54 -1.78 -16.75
CA LYS A 178 -15.90 -2.94 -15.94
C LYS A 178 -16.21 -4.20 -16.79
N ASN A 179 -16.68 -4.01 -18.01
CA ASN A 179 -17.00 -5.09 -18.96
C ASN A 179 -15.83 -5.46 -19.90
N ARG A 180 -14.68 -4.81 -19.78
CA ARG A 180 -13.45 -5.35 -20.34
C ARG A 180 -13.00 -6.47 -19.43
N SER A 181 -13.60 -7.65 -19.62
CA SER A 181 -13.01 -8.90 -19.18
C SER A 181 -11.63 -8.97 -19.82
N ILE A 182 -10.62 -9.10 -19.01
CA ILE A 182 -9.30 -9.53 -19.46
C ILE A 182 -9.53 -10.98 -19.88
N ASP A 183 -9.71 -11.21 -21.16
CA ASP A 183 -9.65 -12.55 -21.71
C ASP A 183 -8.23 -13.06 -21.47
N VAL A 184 -8.13 -14.05 -20.56
CA VAL A 184 -6.90 -14.77 -20.21
C VAL A 184 -6.69 -15.87 -21.21
#